data_55ed554bc3a69fbcfe6a3631528c8b1b
#
_entry.id   55ed554bc3a69fbcfe6a3631528c8b1b
#
_cell.length_a   1.000
_cell.length_b   1.000
_cell.length_c   1.000
_cell.angle_alpha   90.00
_cell.angle_beta   90.00
_cell.angle_gamma   90.00
#
_symmetry.space_group_name_H-M   'P 1'
#
loop_
_entity.id
_entity.type
_entity.pdbx_description
1 polymer ?
#
loop_
_entity_poly.entity_id
_entity_poly.type
_entity_poly.pdbx_seq_one_letter_code
_entity_poly.pdbx_strand_id
1 'polypeptide(L)'
;AVQKPDTETASQDEIKKVSIGFQKSSLTLLVARDEKFIEQQFPHAEVEWKEFPAGPQLLEALAVGAVDYGAVGNTPPIFAQAAGKDLNYAGYEVYGDQSLALVVPPQSPIQNISQLKGKRIALQKGSNAHEFLSKILAKAGLKWTDIQPIWLPPADARAAFDKKSVDAWAIWDPFLAAAEVQGHARVITQTGDFNKTYAFYVANPKFISAHPNAASRILKALNQSDQWIVSHQQVALGIYQKNTGLAPEVAKKAFERRVKPAPINPLSPEVVQAQQNIADEFQKLGLIPSKLEIQPIVWTPPTH
;
A
#
# COMPACT_ATOMS: atom_id res chain seq x y z
N ALA A 1 43.45 -18.17 -14.72
CA ALA A 1 42.84 -17.04 -14.06
C ALA A 1 41.83 -17.56 -13.02
N VAL A 2 42.13 -17.30 -11.78
CA VAL A 2 41.23 -17.67 -10.68
C VAL A 2 40.01 -16.77 -10.75
N GLN A 3 38.87 -17.34 -11.06
CA GLN A 3 37.64 -16.60 -10.93
C GLN A 3 37.46 -16.21 -9.47
N LYS A 4 37.34 -14.93 -9.23
CA LYS A 4 36.91 -14.46 -7.92
C LYS A 4 35.54 -15.06 -7.64
N PRO A 5 35.29 -15.58 -6.43
CA PRO A 5 33.93 -15.98 -6.08
C PRO A 5 33.01 -14.82 -6.37
N ASP A 6 31.93 -15.12 -7.02
CA ASP A 6 30.93 -14.16 -7.30
C ASP A 6 30.41 -13.61 -5.96
N THR A 7 30.76 -12.34 -5.67
CA THR A 7 30.36 -11.70 -4.42
C THR A 7 28.83 -11.63 -4.27
N GLU A 8 28.10 -11.61 -5.39
CA GLU A 8 26.64 -11.67 -5.38
C GLU A 8 26.15 -13.03 -4.90
N THR A 9 26.74 -14.13 -5.41
CA THR A 9 26.38 -15.48 -4.98
C THR A 9 26.71 -15.70 -3.52
N ALA A 10 27.88 -15.21 -3.07
CA ALA A 10 28.29 -15.30 -1.68
C ALA A 10 27.33 -14.51 -0.75
N SER A 11 26.95 -13.29 -1.15
CA SER A 11 26.01 -12.48 -0.39
C SER A 11 24.62 -13.13 -0.31
N GLN A 12 24.18 -13.79 -1.39
CA GLN A 12 22.92 -14.53 -1.40
C GLN A 12 22.95 -15.72 -0.48
N ASP A 13 24.06 -16.47 -0.51
CA ASP A 13 24.21 -17.67 0.33
C ASP A 13 24.27 -17.31 1.81
N GLU A 14 24.62 -16.06 2.14
CA GLU A 14 24.59 -15.55 3.51
C GLU A 14 23.19 -15.21 4.00
N ILE A 15 22.24 -14.95 3.08
CA ILE A 15 20.87 -14.64 3.48
C ILE A 15 20.21 -15.92 3.97
N LYS A 16 19.92 -15.96 5.26
CA LYS A 16 19.26 -17.11 5.91
C LYS A 16 17.75 -16.95 5.95
N LYS A 17 17.27 -15.72 5.98
CA LYS A 17 15.85 -15.43 6.14
C LYS A 17 15.50 -14.12 5.45
N VAL A 18 14.37 -14.12 4.75
CA VAL A 18 13.75 -12.92 4.16
C VAL A 18 12.31 -12.88 4.64
N SER A 19 11.93 -11.80 5.34
CA SER A 19 10.57 -11.62 5.84
C SER A 19 9.84 -10.60 4.99
N ILE A 20 8.72 -11.01 4.40
CA ILE A 20 7.90 -10.18 3.51
C ILE A 20 6.59 -9.84 4.20
N GLY A 21 6.29 -8.55 4.28
CA GLY A 21 5.01 -8.05 4.79
C GLY A 21 4.05 -7.72 3.67
N PHE A 22 2.79 -8.12 3.82
CA PHE A 22 1.77 -7.88 2.80
C PHE A 22 0.41 -7.59 3.43
N GLN A 23 -0.49 -7.07 2.61
CA GLN A 23 -1.88 -6.81 2.96
C GLN A 23 -2.79 -7.57 1.98
N LYS A 24 -4.07 -7.69 2.29
CA LYS A 24 -5.04 -8.29 1.36
C LYS A 24 -5.12 -7.55 0.02
N SER A 25 -4.72 -6.29 -0.01
CA SER A 25 -4.62 -5.49 -1.24
C SER A 25 -3.39 -5.83 -2.10
N SER A 26 -2.45 -6.60 -1.58
CA SER A 26 -1.13 -6.84 -2.22
C SER A 26 -1.18 -8.01 -3.20
N LEU A 27 -1.96 -7.88 -4.28
CA LEU A 27 -2.13 -8.96 -5.27
C LEU A 27 -0.80 -9.48 -5.81
N THR A 28 0.10 -8.59 -6.18
CA THR A 28 1.40 -8.96 -6.74
C THR A 28 2.19 -9.85 -5.77
N LEU A 29 2.20 -9.50 -4.49
CA LEU A 29 2.86 -10.32 -3.46
C LEU A 29 2.13 -11.63 -3.20
N LEU A 30 0.80 -11.63 -3.20
CA LEU A 30 0.02 -12.86 -3.00
C LEU A 30 0.29 -13.88 -4.11
N VAL A 31 0.38 -13.43 -5.36
CA VAL A 31 0.74 -14.29 -6.49
C VAL A 31 2.20 -14.74 -6.39
N ALA A 32 3.11 -13.82 -6.06
CA ALA A 32 4.52 -14.17 -5.87
C ALA A 32 4.70 -15.23 -4.78
N ARG A 33 3.90 -15.17 -3.72
CA ARG A 33 3.90 -16.18 -2.65
C ARG A 33 3.42 -17.53 -3.17
N ASP A 34 2.29 -17.55 -3.84
CA ASP A 34 1.67 -18.79 -4.34
C ASP A 34 2.56 -19.49 -5.37
N GLU A 35 3.17 -18.72 -6.28
CA GLU A 35 4.03 -19.23 -7.36
C GLU A 35 5.50 -19.30 -6.96
N LYS A 36 5.84 -18.88 -5.74
CA LYS A 36 7.19 -18.95 -5.16
C LYS A 36 8.24 -18.15 -5.93
N PHE A 37 7.85 -17.01 -6.49
CA PHE A 37 8.77 -16.18 -7.27
C PHE A 37 9.86 -15.55 -6.41
N ILE A 38 9.58 -15.20 -5.16
CA ILE A 38 10.59 -14.67 -4.24
C ILE A 38 11.51 -15.78 -3.76
N GLU A 39 10.96 -16.94 -3.41
CA GLU A 39 11.75 -18.11 -3.02
C GLU A 39 12.74 -18.52 -4.10
N GLN A 40 12.38 -18.38 -5.37
CA GLN A 40 13.29 -18.67 -6.49
C GLN A 40 14.51 -17.73 -6.53
N GLN A 41 14.34 -16.49 -6.04
CA GLN A 41 15.46 -15.54 -5.97
C GLN A 41 16.36 -15.77 -4.76
N PHE A 42 15.89 -16.47 -3.75
CA PHE A 42 16.62 -16.74 -2.51
C PHE A 42 16.54 -18.22 -2.15
N PRO A 43 17.11 -19.10 -3.00
CA PRO A 43 16.91 -20.55 -2.87
C PRO A 43 17.45 -21.17 -1.58
N HIS A 44 18.37 -20.47 -0.89
CA HIS A 44 18.98 -20.95 0.34
C HIS A 44 18.42 -20.27 1.60
N ALA A 45 17.44 -19.39 1.44
CA ALA A 45 16.84 -18.65 2.54
C ALA A 45 15.46 -19.20 2.88
N GLU A 46 15.08 -19.07 4.15
CA GLU A 46 13.70 -19.19 4.57
C GLU A 46 12.98 -17.88 4.21
N VAL A 47 11.90 -17.95 3.44
CA VAL A 47 11.07 -16.80 3.13
C VAL A 47 9.83 -16.85 4.02
N GLU A 48 9.70 -15.86 4.88
CA GLU A 48 8.59 -15.74 5.81
C GLU A 48 7.61 -14.69 5.31
N TRP A 49 6.32 -15.00 5.35
CA TRP A 49 5.26 -14.11 4.89
C TRP A 49 4.38 -13.70 6.07
N LYS A 50 4.18 -12.38 6.25
CA LYS A 50 3.38 -11.84 7.35
C LYS A 50 2.29 -10.92 6.82
N GLU A 51 1.04 -11.19 7.17
CA GLU A 51 -0.09 -10.35 6.78
C GLU A 51 -0.33 -9.27 7.82
N PHE A 52 -0.66 -8.06 7.34
CA PHE A 52 -1.01 -6.91 8.17
C PHE A 52 -2.35 -6.32 7.70
N PRO A 53 -3.15 -5.77 8.63
CA PRO A 53 -4.45 -5.20 8.27
C PRO A 53 -4.34 -3.90 7.47
N ALA A 54 -3.24 -3.16 7.62
CA ALA A 54 -3.01 -1.89 6.94
C ALA A 54 -1.52 -1.51 6.97
N GLY A 55 -1.18 -0.45 6.22
CA GLY A 55 0.19 0.04 6.12
C GLY A 55 0.86 0.45 7.43
N PRO A 56 0.19 1.19 8.32
CA PRO A 56 0.81 1.58 9.59
C PRO A 56 1.37 0.42 10.39
N GLN A 57 0.63 -0.66 10.51
CA GLN A 57 1.08 -1.85 11.27
C GLN A 57 2.27 -2.54 10.58
N LEU A 58 2.26 -2.59 9.24
CA LEU A 58 3.38 -3.14 8.48
C LEU A 58 4.64 -2.30 8.72
N LEU A 59 4.54 -0.99 8.69
CA LEU A 59 5.67 -0.10 8.91
C LEU A 59 6.25 -0.21 10.33
N GLU A 60 5.41 -0.46 11.33
CA GLU A 60 5.89 -0.71 12.70
C GLU A 60 6.77 -1.98 12.74
N ALA A 61 6.31 -3.05 12.11
CA ALA A 61 7.07 -4.30 12.03
C ALA A 61 8.36 -4.13 11.22
N LEU A 62 8.31 -3.39 10.12
CA LEU A 62 9.47 -3.11 9.28
C LEU A 62 10.53 -2.31 10.05
N ALA A 63 10.13 -1.29 10.80
CA ALA A 63 11.05 -0.43 11.54
C ALA A 63 11.87 -1.18 12.58
N VAL A 64 11.32 -2.23 13.20
CA VAL A 64 12.02 -3.04 14.21
C VAL A 64 12.68 -4.29 13.62
N GLY A 65 12.64 -4.46 12.29
CA GLY A 65 13.28 -5.59 11.62
C GLY A 65 12.49 -6.90 11.68
N ALA A 66 11.24 -6.88 12.13
CA ALA A 66 10.38 -8.05 12.09
C ALA A 66 9.92 -8.39 10.66
N VAL A 67 9.97 -7.41 9.78
CA VAL A 67 9.74 -7.53 8.35
C VAL A 67 10.89 -6.82 7.63
N ASP A 68 11.40 -7.43 6.57
CA ASP A 68 12.51 -6.89 5.79
C ASP A 68 12.06 -6.06 4.60
N TYR A 69 10.92 -6.41 4.02
CA TYR A 69 10.41 -5.82 2.78
C TYR A 69 8.88 -5.96 2.75
N GLY A 70 8.20 -4.97 2.21
CA GLY A 70 6.75 -5.05 2.15
C GLY A 70 6.12 -4.01 1.23
N ALA A 71 4.82 -4.20 0.97
CA ALA A 71 4.02 -3.32 0.12
C ALA A 71 3.14 -2.43 0.99
N VAL A 72 3.14 -1.14 0.70
CA VAL A 72 2.33 -0.13 1.38
C VAL A 72 1.85 0.92 0.38
N GLY A 73 0.91 1.76 0.78
CA GLY A 73 0.54 2.92 -0.01
C GLY A 73 1.52 4.08 0.17
N ASN A 74 1.08 5.28 -0.21
CA ASN A 74 1.93 6.48 -0.15
C ASN A 74 1.99 7.10 1.26
N THR A 75 0.97 6.96 2.05
CA THR A 75 0.84 7.67 3.32
C THR A 75 1.57 7.01 4.49
N PRO A 76 1.51 5.67 4.67
CA PRO A 76 2.18 5.03 5.80
C PRO A 76 3.67 5.36 5.93
N PRO A 77 4.46 5.39 4.83
CA PRO A 77 5.88 5.75 4.95
C PRO A 77 6.11 7.16 5.46
N ILE A 78 5.24 8.11 5.10
CA ILE A 78 5.36 9.50 5.56
C ILE A 78 5.17 9.59 7.06
N PHE A 79 4.12 8.97 7.60
CA PHE A 79 3.87 8.96 9.04
C PHE A 79 4.96 8.20 9.81
N ALA A 80 5.45 7.10 9.26
CA ALA A 80 6.54 6.34 9.87
C ALA A 80 7.83 7.17 9.95
N GLN A 81 8.20 7.82 8.85
CA GLN A 81 9.39 8.70 8.82
C GLN A 81 9.22 9.86 9.80
N ALA A 82 8.06 10.50 9.83
CA ALA A 82 7.76 11.59 10.76
C ALA A 82 7.86 11.16 12.22
N ALA A 83 7.55 9.90 12.51
CA ALA A 83 7.69 9.33 13.85
C ALA A 83 9.12 8.86 14.18
N GLY A 84 10.09 9.10 13.30
CA GLY A 84 11.47 8.70 13.49
C GLY A 84 11.76 7.24 13.22
N LYS A 85 10.88 6.54 12.51
CA LYS A 85 11.07 5.13 12.18
C LYS A 85 11.92 4.99 10.92
N ASP A 86 12.78 3.98 10.91
CA ASP A 86 13.69 3.71 9.80
C ASP A 86 12.99 2.92 8.69
N LEU A 87 13.13 3.41 7.47
CA LEU A 87 12.67 2.72 6.27
C LEU A 87 13.42 3.24 5.04
N ASN A 88 13.43 2.45 3.98
CA ASN A 88 13.82 2.91 2.65
C ASN A 88 12.67 2.65 1.67
N TYR A 89 12.45 3.59 0.75
CA TYR A 89 11.60 3.33 -0.41
C TYR A 89 12.39 2.45 -1.37
N ALA A 90 11.84 1.31 -1.76
CA ALA A 90 12.55 0.32 -2.56
C ALA A 90 11.88 -0.03 -3.88
N GLY A 91 10.78 0.63 -4.21
CA GLY A 91 10.05 0.43 -5.45
C GLY A 91 8.71 1.13 -5.43
N TYR A 92 8.12 1.30 -6.62
CA TYR A 92 6.78 1.87 -6.74
C TYR A 92 6.00 1.24 -7.88
N GLU A 93 4.70 1.39 -7.79
CA GLU A 93 3.76 1.09 -8.88
C GLU A 93 2.68 2.16 -8.93
N VAL A 94 1.98 2.24 -10.05
CA VAL A 94 0.84 3.15 -10.20
C VAL A 94 -0.37 2.54 -9.49
N TYR A 95 -1.02 3.34 -8.64
CA TYR A 95 -2.22 2.93 -7.90
C TYR A 95 -3.47 3.11 -8.76
N GLY A 96 -4.45 2.22 -8.60
CA GLY A 96 -5.66 2.22 -9.40
C GLY A 96 -6.60 3.39 -9.10
N ASP A 97 -7.26 3.90 -10.14
CA ASP A 97 -8.18 5.05 -10.04
C ASP A 97 -9.43 4.76 -9.20
N GLN A 98 -9.80 3.50 -9.05
CA GLN A 98 -11.03 3.07 -8.36
C GLN A 98 -10.76 2.27 -7.09
N SER A 99 -9.51 2.14 -6.70
CA SER A 99 -9.12 1.23 -5.61
C SER A 99 -9.20 1.85 -4.22
N LEU A 100 -9.47 3.14 -4.13
CA LEU A 100 -9.63 3.88 -2.88
C LEU A 100 -10.75 4.91 -3.09
N ALA A 101 -11.74 4.91 -2.21
CA ALA A 101 -12.93 5.74 -2.37
C ALA A 101 -13.49 6.20 -1.03
N LEU A 102 -14.31 7.23 -1.09
CA LEU A 102 -15.21 7.62 0.00
C LEU A 102 -16.58 7.03 -0.31
N VAL A 103 -17.08 6.21 0.59
CA VAL A 103 -18.40 5.57 0.44
C VAL A 103 -19.37 6.00 1.53
N VAL A 104 -20.63 5.92 1.19
CA VAL A 104 -21.76 6.18 2.11
C VAL A 104 -22.73 5.01 2.05
N PRO A 105 -23.56 4.82 3.10
CA PRO A 105 -24.62 3.82 3.07
C PRO A 105 -25.59 4.07 1.91
N PRO A 106 -26.28 3.03 1.40
CA PRO A 106 -27.14 3.16 0.22
C PRO A 106 -28.27 4.18 0.37
N GLN A 107 -28.76 4.39 1.58
CA GLN A 107 -29.87 5.32 1.85
C GLN A 107 -29.42 6.71 2.29
N SER A 108 -28.10 6.97 2.29
CA SER A 108 -27.56 8.25 2.73
C SER A 108 -28.05 9.40 1.85
N PRO A 109 -28.36 10.57 2.44
CA PRO A 109 -28.69 11.77 1.68
C PRO A 109 -27.45 12.43 1.05
N ILE A 110 -26.24 12.00 1.40
CA ILE A 110 -25.00 12.57 0.86
C ILE A 110 -24.87 12.19 -0.61
N GLN A 111 -24.79 13.19 -1.49
CA GLN A 111 -24.64 13.00 -2.94
C GLN A 111 -23.27 13.42 -3.46
N ASN A 112 -22.59 14.33 -2.76
CA ASN A 112 -21.29 14.84 -3.20
C ASN A 112 -20.49 15.37 -2.00
N ILE A 113 -19.22 15.71 -2.26
CA ILE A 113 -18.28 16.10 -1.21
C ILE A 113 -18.60 17.44 -0.53
N SER A 114 -19.44 18.29 -1.15
CA SER A 114 -19.83 19.56 -0.52
C SER A 114 -20.73 19.35 0.69
N GLN A 115 -21.29 18.15 0.88
CA GLN A 115 -22.21 17.81 1.96
C GLN A 115 -21.55 17.15 3.16
N LEU A 116 -20.21 17.16 3.22
CA LEU A 116 -19.47 16.45 4.27
C LEU A 116 -19.33 17.21 5.59
N LYS A 117 -19.63 18.51 5.61
CA LYS A 117 -19.50 19.32 6.84
C LYS A 117 -20.33 18.73 7.98
N GLY A 118 -19.68 18.58 9.14
CA GLY A 118 -20.33 18.03 10.34
C GLY A 118 -20.48 16.51 10.35
N LYS A 119 -20.08 15.81 9.29
CA LYS A 119 -20.29 14.37 9.17
C LYS A 119 -19.23 13.57 9.91
N ARG A 120 -19.62 12.38 10.38
CA ARG A 120 -18.74 11.40 11.01
C ARG A 120 -18.15 10.55 9.88
N ILE A 121 -16.83 10.60 9.71
CA ILE A 121 -16.17 9.91 8.61
C ILE A 121 -15.14 8.94 9.18
N ALA A 122 -15.32 7.64 8.93
CA ALA A 122 -14.40 6.60 9.38
C ALA A 122 -13.19 6.52 8.44
N LEU A 123 -12.03 6.34 9.03
CA LEU A 123 -10.78 6.12 8.29
C LEU A 123 -9.70 5.65 9.28
N GLN A 124 -8.64 5.05 8.75
CA GLN A 124 -7.49 4.72 9.59
C GLN A 124 -6.43 5.82 9.50
N LYS A 125 -5.99 6.29 10.67
CA LYS A 125 -4.95 7.30 10.77
C LYS A 125 -3.63 6.77 10.18
N GLY A 126 -2.97 7.60 9.38
CA GLY A 126 -1.69 7.25 8.76
C GLY A 126 -1.79 6.32 7.57
N SER A 127 -2.98 5.91 7.17
CA SER A 127 -3.22 5.10 5.97
C SER A 127 -3.42 5.99 4.74
N ASN A 128 -3.49 5.38 3.57
CA ASN A 128 -3.82 6.10 2.34
C ASN A 128 -5.16 6.85 2.41
N ALA A 129 -6.11 6.33 3.17
CA ALA A 129 -7.40 6.99 3.37
C ALA A 129 -7.23 8.36 4.06
N HIS A 130 -6.23 8.50 4.91
CA HIS A 130 -5.94 9.76 5.60
C HIS A 130 -5.54 10.85 4.60
N GLU A 131 -4.60 10.55 3.70
CA GLU A 131 -4.18 11.48 2.64
C GLU A 131 -5.33 11.75 1.68
N PHE A 132 -6.06 10.72 1.29
CA PHE A 132 -7.18 10.83 0.37
C PHE A 132 -8.28 11.75 0.94
N LEU A 133 -8.64 11.59 2.20
CA LEU A 133 -9.63 12.46 2.85
C LEU A 133 -9.12 13.91 2.94
N SER A 134 -7.82 14.12 3.16
CA SER A 134 -7.24 15.47 3.10
C SER A 134 -7.48 16.12 1.74
N LYS A 135 -7.29 15.39 0.65
CA LYS A 135 -7.57 15.89 -0.71
C LYS A 135 -9.04 16.21 -0.92
N ILE A 136 -9.91 15.33 -0.43
CA ILE A 136 -11.36 15.53 -0.52
C ILE A 136 -11.77 16.81 0.19
N LEU A 137 -11.31 16.99 1.42
CA LEU A 137 -11.63 18.17 2.22
C LEU A 137 -11.11 19.45 1.56
N ALA A 138 -9.89 19.44 1.04
CA ALA A 138 -9.32 20.60 0.33
C ALA A 138 -10.17 20.96 -0.90
N LYS A 139 -10.57 19.96 -1.69
CA LYS A 139 -11.42 20.17 -2.88
C LYS A 139 -12.80 20.71 -2.50
N ALA A 140 -13.35 20.27 -1.37
CA ALA A 140 -14.64 20.73 -0.88
C ALA A 140 -14.58 22.07 -0.14
N GLY A 141 -13.40 22.63 0.05
CA GLY A 141 -13.21 23.87 0.82
C GLY A 141 -13.43 23.68 2.31
N LEU A 142 -13.23 22.46 2.82
CA LEU A 142 -13.40 22.12 4.22
C LEU A 142 -12.07 21.90 4.92
N LYS A 143 -12.07 22.13 6.24
CA LYS A 143 -10.96 21.82 7.13
C LYS A 143 -11.24 20.53 7.88
N TRP A 144 -10.22 19.91 8.45
CA TRP A 144 -10.38 18.74 9.33
C TRP A 144 -11.32 19.02 10.50
N THR A 145 -11.31 20.25 11.02
CA THR A 145 -12.21 20.68 12.11
C THR A 145 -13.67 20.81 11.68
N ASP A 146 -13.95 20.80 10.38
CA ASP A 146 -15.32 20.86 9.85
C ASP A 146 -16.00 19.49 9.82
N ILE A 147 -15.28 18.41 10.06
CA ILE A 147 -15.81 17.06 10.11
C ILE A 147 -15.52 16.40 11.45
N GLN A 148 -16.09 15.23 11.67
CA GLN A 148 -15.82 14.38 12.83
C GLN A 148 -15.09 13.12 12.35
N PRO A 149 -13.74 13.11 12.33
CA PRO A 149 -13.02 11.91 11.94
C PRO A 149 -13.15 10.83 13.01
N ILE A 150 -13.47 9.62 12.58
CA ILE A 150 -13.59 8.45 13.45
C ILE A 150 -12.45 7.49 13.06
N TRP A 151 -11.42 7.46 13.88
CA TRP A 151 -10.19 6.72 13.60
C TRP A 151 -10.35 5.25 13.94
N LEU A 152 -10.53 4.41 12.90
CA LEU A 152 -10.78 2.98 13.06
C LEU A 152 -9.97 2.17 12.02
N PRO A 153 -9.47 0.99 12.40
CA PRO A 153 -8.92 0.05 11.42
C PRO A 153 -10.05 -0.52 10.54
N PRO A 154 -9.71 -1.12 9.37
CA PRO A 154 -10.72 -1.50 8.39
C PRO A 154 -11.88 -2.35 8.90
N ALA A 155 -11.60 -3.38 9.72
CA ALA A 155 -12.66 -4.26 10.23
C ALA A 155 -13.62 -3.52 11.15
N ASP A 156 -13.09 -2.70 12.06
CA ASP A 156 -13.92 -1.90 12.98
C ASP A 156 -14.68 -0.82 12.23
N ALA A 157 -14.06 -0.22 11.21
CA ALA A 157 -14.72 0.77 10.35
C ALA A 157 -15.88 0.14 9.58
N ARG A 158 -15.73 -1.09 9.07
CA ARG A 158 -16.82 -1.80 8.41
C ARG A 158 -17.98 -2.05 9.37
N ALA A 159 -17.69 -2.46 10.58
CA ALA A 159 -18.73 -2.67 11.60
C ALA A 159 -19.48 -1.38 11.91
N ALA A 160 -18.76 -0.26 12.10
CA ALA A 160 -19.37 1.05 12.35
C ALA A 160 -20.21 1.52 11.15
N PHE A 161 -19.72 1.29 9.94
CA PHE A 161 -20.41 1.63 8.71
C PHE A 161 -21.75 0.86 8.59
N ASP A 162 -21.70 -0.45 8.81
CA ASP A 162 -22.90 -1.31 8.74
C ASP A 162 -23.95 -0.95 9.79
N LYS A 163 -23.52 -0.52 10.98
CA LYS A 163 -24.40 -0.06 12.07
C LYS A 163 -24.87 1.37 11.91
N LYS A 164 -24.41 2.07 10.86
CA LYS A 164 -24.70 3.50 10.66
C LYS A 164 -24.20 4.38 11.80
N SER A 165 -23.12 3.96 12.48
CA SER A 165 -22.44 4.76 13.50
C SER A 165 -21.56 5.84 12.88
N VAL A 166 -21.27 5.74 11.57
CA VAL A 166 -20.58 6.75 10.79
C VAL A 166 -21.42 7.09 9.56
N ASP A 167 -21.20 8.29 9.02
CA ASP A 167 -21.94 8.78 7.86
C ASP A 167 -21.24 8.45 6.55
N ALA A 168 -19.93 8.29 6.58
CA ALA A 168 -19.12 7.97 5.43
C ALA A 168 -17.87 7.21 5.87
N TRP A 169 -17.20 6.56 4.91
CA TRP A 169 -16.01 5.76 5.16
C TRP A 169 -15.04 5.91 3.99
N ALA A 170 -13.78 6.29 4.28
CA ALA A 170 -12.70 6.34 3.31
C ALA A 170 -11.91 5.04 3.40
N ILE A 171 -11.90 4.24 2.32
CA ILE A 171 -11.39 2.87 2.36
C ILE A 171 -10.89 2.41 0.98
N TRP A 172 -9.98 1.46 1.02
CA TRP A 172 -9.36 0.84 -0.15
C TRP A 172 -9.83 -0.60 -0.35
N ASP A 173 -9.49 -1.17 -1.52
CA ASP A 173 -9.79 -2.56 -1.83
C ASP A 173 -8.88 -3.53 -1.05
N PRO A 174 -9.37 -4.70 -0.70
CA PRO A 174 -10.68 -5.27 -1.06
C PRO A 174 -11.84 -4.86 -0.15
N PHE A 175 -11.57 -4.12 0.91
CA PHE A 175 -12.62 -3.66 1.85
C PHE A 175 -13.67 -2.81 1.16
N LEU A 176 -13.25 -1.97 0.22
CA LEU A 176 -14.14 -1.15 -0.60
C LEU A 176 -15.09 -2.03 -1.42
N ALA A 177 -14.58 -3.01 -2.12
CA ALA A 177 -15.39 -3.95 -2.90
C ALA A 177 -16.38 -4.71 -2.00
N ALA A 178 -15.95 -5.13 -0.82
CA ALA A 178 -16.82 -5.81 0.14
C ALA A 178 -17.98 -4.89 0.59
N ALA A 179 -17.68 -3.63 0.89
CA ALA A 179 -18.71 -2.65 1.27
C ALA A 179 -19.70 -2.42 0.14
N GLU A 180 -19.24 -2.36 -1.11
CA GLU A 180 -20.11 -2.17 -2.26
C GLU A 180 -20.99 -3.40 -2.54
N VAL A 181 -20.40 -4.59 -2.57
CA VAL A 181 -21.11 -5.84 -2.92
C VAL A 181 -22.03 -6.28 -1.79
N GLN A 182 -21.54 -6.28 -0.56
CA GLN A 182 -22.27 -6.82 0.59
C GLN A 182 -23.12 -5.78 1.29
N GLY A 183 -22.64 -4.54 1.36
CA GLY A 183 -23.31 -3.45 2.06
C GLY A 183 -24.03 -2.46 1.16
N HIS A 184 -23.97 -2.67 -0.16
CA HIS A 184 -24.56 -1.77 -1.16
C HIS A 184 -24.09 -0.31 -1.00
N ALA A 185 -22.86 -0.12 -0.54
CA ALA A 185 -22.24 1.19 -0.36
C ALA A 185 -22.20 1.95 -1.69
N ARG A 186 -22.43 3.27 -1.62
CA ARG A 186 -22.33 4.15 -2.80
C ARG A 186 -21.04 4.94 -2.75
N VAL A 187 -20.33 4.96 -3.87
CA VAL A 187 -19.11 5.76 -4.02
C VAL A 187 -19.47 7.21 -4.27
N ILE A 188 -18.93 8.11 -3.45
CA ILE A 188 -19.08 9.56 -3.62
C ILE A 188 -17.94 10.13 -4.46
N THR A 189 -16.72 9.71 -4.18
CA THR A 189 -15.53 10.11 -4.93
C THR A 189 -14.45 9.02 -4.77
N GLN A 190 -13.51 8.99 -5.71
CA GLN A 190 -12.48 7.96 -5.78
C GLN A 190 -11.15 8.56 -6.24
N THR A 191 -10.07 7.78 -6.14
CA THR A 191 -8.71 8.28 -6.45
C THR A 191 -8.58 8.87 -7.85
N GLY A 192 -9.29 8.32 -8.84
CA GLY A 192 -9.26 8.83 -10.21
C GLY A 192 -9.82 10.22 -10.39
N ASP A 193 -10.57 10.74 -9.42
CA ASP A 193 -11.08 12.11 -9.43
C ASP A 193 -10.00 13.15 -9.04
N PHE A 194 -8.82 12.66 -8.67
CA PHE A 194 -7.69 13.47 -8.21
C PHE A 194 -6.43 13.16 -9.02
N ASN A 195 -5.28 13.69 -8.59
CA ASN A 195 -4.01 13.45 -9.25
C ASN A 195 -3.58 11.97 -9.12
N LYS A 196 -2.72 11.55 -10.06
CA LYS A 196 -2.16 10.21 -10.10
C LYS A 196 -1.56 9.82 -8.75
N THR A 197 -1.89 8.62 -8.30
CA THR A 197 -1.45 8.08 -7.01
C THR A 197 -0.47 6.94 -7.22
N TYR A 198 0.53 6.85 -6.35
CA TYR A 198 1.53 5.78 -6.35
C TYR A 198 1.40 4.93 -5.09
N ALA A 199 1.72 3.65 -5.23
CA ALA A 199 1.91 2.74 -4.11
C ALA A 199 3.39 2.34 -4.07
N PHE A 200 3.87 1.97 -2.89
CA PHE A 200 5.30 1.75 -2.68
C PHE A 200 5.60 0.37 -2.13
N TYR A 201 6.82 -0.07 -2.41
CA TYR A 201 7.48 -1.15 -1.71
C TYR A 201 8.55 -0.51 -0.83
N VAL A 202 8.63 -0.97 0.39
CA VAL A 202 9.54 -0.43 1.41
C VAL A 202 10.42 -1.53 1.97
N ALA A 203 11.59 -1.15 2.45
CA ALA A 203 12.55 -2.11 3.00
C ALA A 203 13.16 -1.58 4.30
N ASN A 204 13.53 -2.50 5.18
CA ASN A 204 14.30 -2.17 6.36
C ASN A 204 15.73 -1.79 5.93
N PRO A 205 16.27 -0.63 6.37
CA PRO A 205 17.59 -0.17 5.93
C PRO A 205 18.73 -1.12 6.26
N LYS A 206 18.69 -1.81 7.40
CA LYS A 206 19.72 -2.78 7.76
C LYS A 206 19.72 -4.00 6.84
N PHE A 207 18.54 -4.43 6.42
CA PHE A 207 18.41 -5.52 5.45
C PHE A 207 19.05 -5.14 4.11
N ILE A 208 18.79 -3.94 3.59
CA ILE A 208 19.38 -3.45 2.34
C ILE A 208 20.89 -3.29 2.47
N SER A 209 21.37 -2.74 3.59
CA SER A 209 22.81 -2.56 3.82
C SER A 209 23.56 -3.88 3.91
N ALA A 210 22.96 -4.86 4.59
CA ALA A 210 23.58 -6.19 4.75
C ALA A 210 23.54 -6.99 3.45
N HIS A 211 22.55 -6.74 2.59
CA HIS A 211 22.32 -7.51 1.37
C HIS A 211 22.06 -6.57 0.19
N PRO A 212 23.10 -5.94 -0.39
CA PRO A 212 22.95 -4.87 -1.39
C PRO A 212 22.16 -5.27 -2.64
N ASN A 213 22.15 -6.54 -3.02
CA ASN A 213 21.46 -7.02 -4.21
C ASN A 213 20.03 -7.56 -3.92
N ALA A 214 19.66 -7.65 -2.66
CA ALA A 214 18.38 -8.26 -2.28
C ALA A 214 17.17 -7.51 -2.85
N ALA A 215 17.16 -6.18 -2.78
CA ALA A 215 16.05 -5.38 -3.29
C ALA A 215 15.88 -5.54 -4.81
N SER A 216 16.99 -5.58 -5.58
CA SER A 216 16.93 -5.83 -7.03
C SER A 216 16.33 -7.19 -7.35
N ARG A 217 16.69 -8.22 -6.57
CA ARG A 217 16.15 -9.58 -6.75
C ARG A 217 14.66 -9.64 -6.43
N ILE A 218 14.24 -8.93 -5.39
CA ILE A 218 12.82 -8.84 -5.04
C ILE A 218 12.06 -8.13 -6.16
N LEU A 219 12.57 -7.01 -6.69
CA LEU A 219 11.94 -6.33 -7.82
C LEU A 219 11.78 -7.24 -9.02
N LYS A 220 12.80 -8.05 -9.33
CA LYS A 220 12.71 -9.03 -10.42
C LYS A 220 11.57 -10.01 -10.20
N ALA A 221 11.45 -10.55 -8.99
CA ALA A 221 10.37 -11.45 -8.63
C ALA A 221 9.00 -10.78 -8.72
N LEU A 222 8.88 -9.52 -8.28
CA LEU A 222 7.63 -8.76 -8.34
C LEU A 222 7.20 -8.50 -9.78
N ASN A 223 8.12 -8.13 -10.66
CA ASN A 223 7.81 -7.92 -12.07
C ASN A 223 7.47 -9.23 -12.77
N GLN A 224 8.09 -10.33 -12.40
CA GLN A 224 7.71 -11.65 -12.86
C GLN A 224 6.26 -11.98 -12.45
N SER A 225 5.90 -11.68 -11.21
CA SER A 225 4.55 -11.85 -10.70
C SER A 225 3.54 -10.97 -11.46
N ASP A 226 3.87 -9.70 -11.68
CA ASP A 226 3.00 -8.78 -12.42
C ASP A 226 2.73 -9.28 -13.85
N GLN A 227 3.76 -9.70 -14.56
CA GLN A 227 3.62 -10.24 -15.91
C GLN A 227 2.81 -11.54 -15.92
N TRP A 228 3.02 -12.39 -14.92
CA TRP A 228 2.27 -13.64 -14.78
C TRP A 228 0.79 -13.37 -14.54
N ILE A 229 0.45 -12.38 -13.73
CA ILE A 229 -0.94 -11.97 -13.48
C ILE A 229 -1.63 -11.58 -14.78
N VAL A 230 -0.97 -10.78 -15.63
CA VAL A 230 -1.53 -10.32 -16.90
C VAL A 230 -1.83 -11.50 -17.85
N SER A 231 -0.93 -12.48 -17.89
CA SER A 231 -1.08 -13.64 -18.79
C SER A 231 -1.94 -14.77 -18.20
N HIS A 232 -2.28 -14.73 -16.91
CA HIS A 232 -3.03 -15.78 -16.21
C HIS A 232 -4.12 -15.19 -15.32
N GLN A 233 -4.92 -14.29 -15.85
CA GLN A 233 -5.85 -13.48 -15.02
C GLN A 233 -6.86 -14.33 -14.26
N GLN A 234 -7.42 -15.38 -14.86
CA GLN A 234 -8.38 -16.23 -14.15
C GLN A 234 -7.74 -17.01 -13.01
N VAL A 235 -6.54 -17.54 -13.23
CA VAL A 235 -5.79 -18.25 -12.18
C VAL A 235 -5.39 -17.28 -11.08
N ALA A 236 -4.94 -16.08 -11.44
CA ALA A 236 -4.57 -15.04 -10.49
C ALA A 236 -5.77 -14.63 -9.62
N LEU A 237 -6.96 -14.50 -10.20
CA LEU A 237 -8.17 -14.22 -9.43
C LEU A 237 -8.44 -15.34 -8.42
N GLY A 238 -8.28 -16.61 -8.83
CA GLY A 238 -8.42 -17.76 -7.94
C GLY A 238 -7.43 -17.74 -6.78
N ILE A 239 -6.18 -17.38 -7.05
CA ILE A 239 -5.13 -17.24 -6.03
C ILE A 239 -5.51 -16.11 -5.06
N TYR A 240 -5.94 -14.99 -5.59
CA TYR A 240 -6.36 -13.84 -4.78
C TYR A 240 -7.49 -14.23 -3.84
N GLN A 241 -8.53 -14.85 -4.36
CA GLN A 241 -9.68 -15.30 -3.57
C GLN A 241 -9.29 -16.29 -2.49
N LYS A 242 -8.50 -17.30 -2.85
CA LYS A 242 -8.04 -18.34 -1.92
C LYS A 242 -7.23 -17.77 -0.76
N ASN A 243 -6.31 -16.86 -1.08
CA ASN A 243 -5.37 -16.32 -0.09
C ASN A 243 -5.97 -15.20 0.77
N THR A 244 -7.04 -14.58 0.34
CA THR A 244 -7.72 -13.53 1.10
C THR A 244 -8.97 -14.01 1.85
N GLY A 245 -9.51 -15.16 1.46
CA GLY A 245 -10.76 -15.67 2.01
C GLY A 245 -11.99 -14.85 1.62
N LEU A 246 -11.87 -14.00 0.60
CA LEU A 246 -12.98 -13.13 0.16
C LEU A 246 -14.07 -13.94 -0.55
N ALA A 247 -15.32 -13.47 -0.44
CA ALA A 247 -16.40 -13.97 -1.27
C ALA A 247 -16.05 -13.78 -2.76
N PRO A 248 -16.46 -14.71 -3.65
CA PRO A 248 -16.08 -14.65 -5.07
C PRO A 248 -16.37 -13.31 -5.75
N GLU A 249 -17.54 -12.74 -5.50
CA GLU A 249 -17.96 -11.48 -6.12
C GLU A 249 -17.13 -10.29 -5.64
N VAL A 250 -16.73 -10.30 -4.36
CA VAL A 250 -15.87 -9.27 -3.78
C VAL A 250 -14.47 -9.36 -4.39
N ALA A 251 -13.90 -10.55 -4.41
CA ALA A 251 -12.57 -10.78 -5.00
C ALA A 251 -12.54 -10.36 -6.47
N LYS A 252 -13.55 -10.74 -7.24
CA LYS A 252 -13.67 -10.40 -8.66
C LYS A 252 -13.70 -8.89 -8.87
N LYS A 253 -14.51 -8.18 -8.09
CA LYS A 253 -14.64 -6.72 -8.22
C LYS A 253 -13.32 -6.01 -7.93
N ALA A 254 -12.66 -6.36 -6.84
CA ALA A 254 -11.37 -5.77 -6.47
C ALA A 254 -10.30 -6.10 -7.52
N PHE A 255 -10.26 -7.33 -8.00
CA PHE A 255 -9.32 -7.77 -9.01
C PHE A 255 -9.51 -7.05 -10.34
N GLU A 256 -10.74 -6.93 -10.82
CA GLU A 256 -11.03 -6.36 -12.14
C GLU A 256 -10.67 -4.89 -12.24
N ARG A 257 -10.81 -4.11 -11.16
CA ARG A 257 -10.51 -2.68 -11.20
C ARG A 257 -9.06 -2.33 -10.84
N ARG A 258 -8.25 -3.34 -10.56
CA ARG A 258 -6.83 -3.15 -10.33
C ARG A 258 -6.11 -2.86 -11.66
N VAL A 259 -5.09 -2.01 -11.63
CA VAL A 259 -4.24 -1.73 -12.81
C VAL A 259 -3.49 -3.00 -13.20
N LYS A 260 -3.56 -3.38 -14.45
CA LYS A 260 -2.86 -4.53 -15.03
C LYS A 260 -2.39 -4.19 -16.46
N PRO A 261 -1.10 -4.18 -16.78
CA PRO A 261 0.04 -4.42 -15.88
C PRO A 261 0.27 -3.27 -14.89
N ALA A 262 0.93 -3.58 -13.78
CA ALA A 262 1.41 -2.61 -12.82
C ALA A 262 2.90 -2.86 -12.55
N PRO A 263 3.80 -2.47 -13.47
CA PRO A 263 5.24 -2.69 -13.31
C PRO A 263 5.76 -2.04 -12.05
N ILE A 264 6.74 -2.67 -11.43
CA ILE A 264 7.36 -2.20 -10.20
C ILE A 264 8.78 -1.75 -10.54
N ASN A 265 9.07 -0.47 -10.31
CA ASN A 265 10.35 0.14 -10.66
C ASN A 265 10.97 0.85 -9.46
N PRO A 266 12.30 1.06 -9.46
CA PRO A 266 12.91 2.02 -8.55
C PRO A 266 12.27 3.40 -8.73
N LEU A 267 12.20 4.18 -7.65
CA LEU A 267 11.55 5.48 -7.70
C LEU A 267 12.27 6.42 -8.68
N SER A 268 11.50 6.99 -9.60
CA SER A 268 11.98 8.04 -10.50
C SER A 268 11.96 9.41 -9.77
N PRO A 269 12.69 10.41 -10.29
CA PRO A 269 12.64 11.76 -9.73
C PRO A 269 11.21 12.32 -9.63
N GLU A 270 10.36 12.04 -10.61
CA GLU A 270 8.96 12.46 -10.61
C GLU A 270 8.18 11.84 -9.44
N VAL A 271 8.38 10.56 -9.18
CA VAL A 271 7.71 9.86 -8.08
C VAL A 271 8.20 10.35 -6.72
N VAL A 272 9.50 10.56 -6.59
CA VAL A 272 10.09 11.14 -5.37
C VAL A 272 9.50 12.52 -5.10
N GLN A 273 9.39 13.37 -6.14
CA GLN A 273 8.81 14.70 -5.99
C GLN A 273 7.33 14.65 -5.60
N ALA A 274 6.57 13.73 -6.19
CA ALA A 274 5.16 13.54 -5.82
C ALA A 274 5.03 13.17 -4.34
N GLN A 275 5.88 12.29 -3.85
CA GLN A 275 5.89 11.89 -2.43
C GLN A 275 6.34 13.05 -1.52
N GLN A 276 7.33 13.82 -1.96
CA GLN A 276 7.76 15.01 -1.25
C GLN A 276 6.63 16.02 -1.12
N ASN A 277 5.85 16.22 -2.19
CA ASN A 277 4.73 17.16 -2.18
C ASN A 277 3.65 16.73 -1.16
N ILE A 278 3.38 15.45 -1.04
CA ILE A 278 2.44 14.93 -0.03
C ILE A 278 2.96 15.22 1.39
N ALA A 279 4.24 14.94 1.63
CA ALA A 279 4.86 15.18 2.93
C ALA A 279 4.81 16.69 3.30
N ASP A 280 5.11 17.56 2.34
CA ASP A 280 5.09 19.01 2.53
C ASP A 280 3.67 19.50 2.84
N GLU A 281 2.67 18.99 2.15
CA GLU A 281 1.27 19.32 2.40
C GLU A 281 0.82 18.86 3.79
N PHE A 282 1.24 17.66 4.21
CA PHE A 282 0.94 17.15 5.54
C PHE A 282 1.55 18.02 6.64
N GLN A 283 2.76 18.54 6.43
CA GLN A 283 3.37 19.47 7.38
C GLN A 283 2.55 20.76 7.47
N LYS A 284 2.17 21.32 6.33
CA LYS A 284 1.33 22.53 6.28
C LYS A 284 0.02 22.36 7.02
N LEU A 285 -0.60 21.21 6.90
CA LEU A 285 -1.86 20.89 7.55
C LEU A 285 -1.70 20.53 9.03
N GLY A 286 -0.46 20.46 9.53
CA GLY A 286 -0.18 20.07 10.90
C GLY A 286 -0.38 18.59 11.19
N LEU A 287 -0.46 17.76 10.16
CA LEU A 287 -0.63 16.31 10.32
C LEU A 287 0.68 15.62 10.69
N ILE A 288 1.81 16.20 10.31
CA ILE A 288 3.14 15.80 10.76
C ILE A 288 3.87 17.02 11.34
N PRO A 289 4.78 16.84 12.33
CA PRO A 289 5.33 17.95 13.08
C PRO A 289 6.45 18.72 12.39
N SER A 290 7.14 18.12 11.41
CA SER A 290 8.32 18.72 10.79
C SER A 290 8.43 18.35 9.33
N LYS A 291 9.28 19.09 8.61
CA LYS A 291 9.58 18.82 7.21
C LYS A 291 10.34 17.50 7.08
N LEU A 292 9.93 16.67 6.13
CA LEU A 292 10.62 15.43 5.78
C LEU A 292 11.40 15.61 4.49
N GLU A 293 12.52 14.91 4.39
CA GLU A 293 13.29 14.78 3.15
C GLU A 293 13.13 13.34 2.65
N ILE A 294 12.49 13.18 1.51
CA ILE A 294 12.21 11.85 0.95
C ILE A 294 13.43 11.27 0.25
N GLN A 295 14.12 12.07 -0.58
CA GLN A 295 15.23 11.60 -1.41
C GLN A 295 16.30 10.79 -0.64
N PRO A 296 16.75 11.21 0.56
CA PRO A 296 17.80 10.47 1.26
C PRO A 296 17.46 9.04 1.66
N ILE A 297 16.18 8.70 1.76
CA ILE A 297 15.74 7.34 2.13
C ILE A 297 15.21 6.55 0.95
N VAL A 298 15.52 6.98 -0.26
CA VAL A 298 15.16 6.24 -1.48
C VAL A 298 16.33 5.32 -1.86
N TRP A 299 16.04 4.03 -1.91
CA TRP A 299 17.01 3.05 -2.41
C TRP A 299 17.17 3.20 -3.91
N THR A 300 18.41 3.13 -4.37
CA THR A 300 18.75 3.07 -5.79
C THR A 300 19.46 1.76 -6.07
N PRO A 301 19.21 1.14 -7.25
CA PRO A 301 19.93 -0.08 -7.60
C PRO A 301 21.43 0.14 -7.59
N PRO A 302 22.23 -0.86 -7.12
CA PRO A 302 23.68 -0.76 -7.21
C PRO A 302 24.10 -0.57 -8.67
N THR A 303 25.05 0.34 -8.88
CA THR A 303 25.68 0.53 -10.20
C THR A 303 26.86 -0.41 -10.33
N HIS A 304 27.00 -1.01 -11.51
CA HIS A 304 28.11 -1.94 -11.80
C HIS A 304 29.30 -1.19 -12.37
#